data_1ed42e1273b06902731653ce703756e5
#
_entry.id   1ed42e1273b06902731653ce703756e5
#
_cell.length_a   1.000
_cell.length_b   1.000
_cell.length_c   1.000
_cell.angle_alpha   90.00
_cell.angle_beta   90.00
_cell.angle_gamma   90.00
#
_symmetry.space_group_name_H-M   'P 1'
#
loop_
_entity.id
_entity.type
_entity.pdbx_description
1 polymer ?
#
loop_
_entity_poly.entity_id
_entity_poly.type
_entity_poly.pdbx_seq_one_letter_code
_entity_poly.pdbx_strand_id
1 'polypeptide(L)'
;MTTLRSLTKRYPTSARLVATALLCALALAITFVLTPLDDSKLAGGAAMSIVILGLSWLIGWSGQVSLGNAGFMAIGAYTTAIWANHHTTSPIIWSLFLSTILGGASGLVLALPATRLRGPYLAGMTLAFSFAVAPLAIDSRSLTGGSGGLFINFLTSPAWFTNLFSGPDALVKANAQWPADVAILVAAVSFFFMANLFRSRTGRALRLVRDNEVAAELVGVNLQRTRTLAFVISAAYAGLGGSIMTLL
;
A
#
# COMPACT_ATOMS: atom_id res chain seq x y z
N MET A 1 -17.84 17.12 20.73
CA MET A 1 -17.41 15.75 20.38
C MET A 1 -18.55 14.77 20.08
N THR A 2 -19.79 15.13 20.29
CA THR A 2 -21.00 14.27 20.12
C THR A 2 -21.51 14.20 18.67
N THR A 3 -21.29 15.18 17.84
CA THR A 3 -21.81 15.24 16.46
C THR A 3 -21.12 14.31 15.46
N LEU A 4 -19.82 14.04 15.64
CA LEU A 4 -19.09 13.11 14.76
C LEU A 4 -19.46 11.63 15.03
N ARG A 5 -19.89 11.29 16.26
CA ARG A 5 -20.31 9.93 16.61
C ARG A 5 -21.67 9.56 15.99
N SER A 6 -22.54 10.52 15.73
CA SER A 6 -23.86 10.28 15.13
C SER A 6 -23.79 9.99 13.62
N LEU A 7 -22.82 10.60 12.92
CA LEU A 7 -22.64 10.41 11.47
C LEU A 7 -22.08 9.00 11.13
N THR A 8 -21.27 8.41 12.01
CA THR A 8 -20.67 7.09 11.75
C THR A 8 -21.64 5.91 11.91
N LYS A 9 -22.78 6.11 12.57
CA LYS A 9 -23.79 5.07 12.83
C LYS A 9 -24.81 4.92 11.68
N ARG A 10 -24.86 5.88 10.74
CA ARG A 10 -26.00 6.06 9.82
C ARG A 10 -25.76 5.63 8.37
N TYR A 11 -24.53 5.26 7.96
CA TYR A 11 -24.28 4.90 6.56
C TYR A 11 -24.04 3.40 6.40
N PRO A 12 -24.92 2.68 5.67
CA PRO A 12 -24.71 1.27 5.32
C PRO A 12 -23.46 1.12 4.45
N THR A 13 -22.93 -0.10 4.34
CA THR A 13 -21.76 -0.42 3.49
C THR A 13 -21.97 0.03 2.04
N SER A 14 -23.20 0.02 1.55
CA SER A 14 -23.61 0.51 0.24
C SER A 14 -23.32 2.01 0.03
N ALA A 15 -23.60 2.86 1.02
CA ALA A 15 -23.34 4.30 0.88
C ALA A 15 -21.85 4.61 0.80
N ARG A 16 -20.98 3.82 1.46
CA ARG A 16 -19.52 3.96 1.36
C ARG A 16 -18.99 3.46 0.03
N LEU A 17 -19.52 2.34 -0.47
CA LEU A 17 -19.22 1.88 -1.82
C LEU A 17 -19.54 2.95 -2.86
N VAL A 18 -20.71 3.57 -2.75
CA VAL A 18 -21.10 4.65 -3.64
C VAL A 18 -20.17 5.86 -3.49
N ALA A 19 -19.85 6.25 -2.27
CA ALA A 19 -18.95 7.39 -2.03
C ALA A 19 -17.54 7.13 -2.57
N THR A 20 -16.96 5.95 -2.31
CA THR A 20 -15.63 5.59 -2.85
C THR A 20 -15.66 5.45 -4.36
N ALA A 21 -16.72 4.91 -4.95
CA ALA A 21 -16.89 4.80 -6.40
C ALA A 21 -17.02 6.18 -7.06
N LEU A 22 -17.78 7.11 -6.44
CA LEU A 22 -17.91 8.49 -6.95
C LEU A 22 -16.59 9.24 -6.88
N LEU A 23 -15.84 9.13 -5.77
CA LEU A 23 -14.53 9.74 -5.64
C LEU A 23 -13.51 9.16 -6.64
N CYS A 24 -13.55 7.85 -6.85
CA CYS A 24 -12.72 7.17 -7.84
C CYS A 24 -13.07 7.64 -9.25
N ALA A 25 -14.36 7.68 -9.61
CA ALA A 25 -14.82 8.15 -10.91
C ALA A 25 -14.46 9.62 -11.16
N LEU A 26 -14.56 10.48 -10.13
CA LEU A 26 -14.13 11.88 -10.20
C LEU A 26 -12.62 11.98 -10.42
N ALA A 27 -11.82 11.20 -9.70
CA ALA A 27 -10.36 11.19 -9.84
C ALA A 27 -9.96 10.72 -11.25
N LEU A 28 -10.59 9.65 -11.77
CA LEU A 28 -10.37 9.16 -13.12
C LEU A 28 -10.84 10.16 -14.19
N ALA A 29 -11.90 10.92 -13.95
CA ALA A 29 -12.33 11.96 -14.88
C ALA A 29 -11.33 13.13 -14.94
N ILE A 30 -10.64 13.42 -13.84
CA ILE A 30 -9.62 14.46 -13.77
C ILE A 30 -8.39 14.08 -14.61
N THR A 31 -7.97 12.80 -14.66
CA THR A 31 -6.81 12.36 -15.45
C THR A 31 -6.96 12.65 -16.94
N PHE A 32 -8.20 12.65 -17.49
CA PHE A 32 -8.43 13.01 -18.89
C PHE A 32 -8.15 14.48 -19.25
N VAL A 33 -8.10 15.36 -18.25
CA VAL A 33 -7.89 16.82 -18.42
C VAL A 33 -6.46 17.22 -18.09
N LEU A 34 -5.73 16.39 -17.36
CA LEU A 34 -4.38 16.69 -16.87
C LEU A 34 -3.30 16.50 -17.93
N THR A 35 -2.13 17.08 -17.63
CA THR A 35 -0.92 16.85 -18.41
C THR A 35 -0.23 15.55 -17.96
N PRO A 36 0.58 14.90 -18.83
CA PRO A 36 1.32 13.67 -18.45
C PRO A 36 2.17 13.82 -17.17
N LEU A 37 2.71 15.01 -16.92
CA LEU A 37 3.48 15.30 -15.71
C LEU A 37 2.61 15.34 -14.45
N ASP A 38 1.40 15.85 -14.56
CA ASP A 38 0.47 15.92 -13.43
C ASP A 38 -0.16 14.56 -13.15
N ASP A 39 -0.33 13.71 -14.17
CA ASP A 39 -0.76 12.32 -14.00
C ASP A 39 0.27 11.51 -13.18
N SER A 40 1.56 11.67 -13.44
CA SER A 40 2.62 11.02 -12.65
C SER A 40 2.63 11.48 -11.19
N LYS A 41 2.39 12.78 -10.93
CA LYS A 41 2.28 13.30 -9.55
C LYS A 41 1.05 12.75 -8.83
N LEU A 42 -0.09 12.67 -9.51
CA LEU A 42 -1.31 12.06 -8.98
C LEU A 42 -1.11 10.60 -8.63
N ALA A 43 -0.48 9.84 -9.51
CA ALA A 43 -0.17 8.44 -9.30
C ALA A 43 0.78 8.25 -8.10
N GLY A 44 1.82 9.10 -7.98
CA GLY A 44 2.70 9.12 -6.81
C GLY A 44 1.94 9.44 -5.52
N GLY A 45 1.04 10.41 -5.55
CA GLY A 45 0.14 10.74 -4.44
C GLY A 45 -0.78 9.58 -4.05
N ALA A 46 -1.34 8.87 -5.03
CA ALA A 46 -2.16 7.68 -4.81
C ALA A 46 -1.33 6.54 -4.18
N ALA A 47 -0.12 6.27 -4.67
CA ALA A 47 0.79 5.28 -4.09
C ALA A 47 1.13 5.60 -2.63
N MET A 48 1.51 6.85 -2.34
CA MET A 48 1.79 7.29 -0.96
C MET A 48 0.56 7.23 -0.06
N SER A 49 -0.63 7.51 -0.58
CA SER A 49 -1.87 7.39 0.20
C SER A 49 -2.13 5.96 0.67
N ILE A 50 -1.81 4.94 -0.14
CA ILE A 50 -1.91 3.53 0.23
C ILE A 50 -0.93 3.21 1.38
N VAL A 51 0.31 3.68 1.28
CA VAL A 51 1.32 3.48 2.34
C VAL A 51 0.87 4.13 3.65
N ILE A 52 0.35 5.36 3.58
CA ILE A 52 -0.16 6.10 4.75
C ILE A 52 -1.37 5.39 5.37
N LEU A 53 -2.24 4.77 4.58
CA LEU A 53 -3.35 3.95 5.10
C LEU A 53 -2.84 2.78 5.94
N GLY A 54 -1.84 2.04 5.44
CA GLY A 54 -1.19 0.96 6.18
C GLY A 54 -0.55 1.46 7.48
N LEU A 55 0.12 2.61 7.42
CA LEU A 55 0.73 3.23 8.60
C LEU A 55 -0.32 3.70 9.61
N SER A 56 -1.43 4.28 9.13
CA SER A 56 -2.55 4.71 9.98
C SER A 56 -3.20 3.53 10.70
N TRP A 57 -3.27 2.35 10.06
CA TRP A 57 -3.71 1.12 10.69
C TRP A 57 -2.78 0.70 11.84
N LEU A 58 -1.48 0.75 11.62
CA LEU A 58 -0.49 0.30 12.60
C LEU A 58 -0.35 1.31 13.76
N ILE A 59 -0.10 2.58 13.46
CA ILE A 59 0.10 3.61 14.50
C ILE A 59 -1.24 4.03 15.11
N GLY A 60 -2.22 4.35 14.28
CA GLY A 60 -3.48 4.91 14.74
C GLY A 60 -4.38 3.91 15.47
N TRP A 61 -4.48 2.68 14.98
CA TRP A 61 -5.37 1.66 15.56
C TRP A 61 -4.68 0.72 16.54
N SER A 62 -3.43 0.34 16.28
CA SER A 62 -2.67 -0.58 17.12
C SER A 62 -1.80 0.13 18.16
N GLY A 63 -1.49 1.41 17.99
CA GLY A 63 -0.58 2.15 18.86
C GLY A 63 0.88 1.73 18.73
N GLN A 64 1.24 0.94 17.73
CA GLN A 64 2.60 0.49 17.49
C GLN A 64 3.34 1.50 16.59
N VAL A 65 4.40 2.12 17.09
CA VAL A 65 5.22 3.04 16.29
C VAL A 65 6.18 2.22 15.43
N SER A 66 6.07 2.35 14.10
CA SER A 66 6.97 1.72 13.13
C SER A 66 7.53 2.76 12.17
N LEU A 67 8.84 2.71 11.96
CA LEU A 67 9.58 3.50 10.97
C LEU A 67 10.05 2.61 9.80
N GLY A 68 9.53 1.38 9.72
CA GLY A 68 9.93 0.35 8.76
C GLY A 68 9.26 0.43 7.38
N ASN A 69 8.30 1.33 7.18
CA ASN A 69 7.47 1.33 5.98
C ASN A 69 8.26 1.53 4.69
N ALA A 70 9.34 2.31 4.71
CA ALA A 70 10.21 2.48 3.55
C ALA A 70 10.87 1.16 3.11
N GLY A 71 11.28 0.31 4.07
CA GLY A 71 11.82 -1.01 3.77
C GLY A 71 10.80 -1.94 3.11
N PHE A 72 9.57 -1.99 3.62
CA PHE A 72 8.49 -2.79 3.02
C PHE A 72 8.09 -2.26 1.64
N MET A 73 8.08 -0.94 1.47
CA MET A 73 7.84 -0.29 0.20
C MET A 73 8.92 -0.66 -0.83
N ALA A 74 10.20 -0.66 -0.43
CA ALA A 74 11.31 -1.08 -1.28
C ALA A 74 11.18 -2.56 -1.71
N ILE A 75 10.81 -3.47 -0.79
CA ILE A 75 10.57 -4.87 -1.11
C ILE A 75 9.46 -5.01 -2.16
N GLY A 76 8.35 -4.27 -2.00
CA GLY A 76 7.26 -4.26 -2.97
C GLY A 76 7.71 -3.72 -4.34
N ALA A 77 8.49 -2.65 -4.36
CA ALA A 77 9.04 -2.04 -5.55
C ALA A 77 9.94 -3.01 -6.33
N TYR A 78 10.93 -3.62 -5.65
CA TYR A 78 11.81 -4.62 -6.27
C TYR A 78 11.05 -5.85 -6.75
N THR A 79 10.04 -6.31 -6.02
CA THR A 79 9.19 -7.43 -6.46
C THR A 79 8.52 -7.12 -7.80
N THR A 80 7.96 -5.93 -7.94
CA THR A 80 7.32 -5.50 -9.19
C THR A 80 8.33 -5.35 -10.32
N ALA A 81 9.49 -4.76 -10.05
CA ALA A 81 10.55 -4.57 -11.03
C ALA A 81 11.08 -5.91 -11.57
N ILE A 82 11.35 -6.86 -10.68
CA ILE A 82 11.81 -8.21 -11.04
C ILE A 82 10.74 -8.93 -11.86
N TRP A 83 9.48 -8.87 -11.41
CA TRP A 83 8.37 -9.50 -12.13
C TRP A 83 8.20 -8.93 -13.54
N ALA A 84 8.24 -7.60 -13.70
CA ALA A 84 8.09 -6.92 -14.97
C ALA A 84 9.21 -7.29 -15.96
N ASN A 85 10.44 -7.46 -15.48
CA ASN A 85 11.58 -7.86 -16.32
C ASN A 85 11.50 -9.31 -16.81
N HIS A 86 10.93 -10.21 -16.01
CA HIS A 86 10.80 -11.63 -16.37
C HIS A 86 9.52 -11.95 -17.13
N HIS A 87 8.49 -11.14 -17.01
CA HIS A 87 7.15 -11.41 -17.54
C HIS A 87 6.57 -10.20 -18.26
N THR A 88 7.15 -9.84 -19.40
CA THR A 88 6.74 -8.65 -20.19
C THR A 88 5.28 -8.68 -20.68
N THR A 89 4.68 -9.86 -20.79
CA THR A 89 3.30 -10.06 -21.29
C THR A 89 2.26 -10.24 -20.18
N SER A 90 2.69 -10.33 -18.93
CA SER A 90 1.78 -10.63 -17.81
C SER A 90 1.00 -9.40 -17.35
N PRO A 91 -0.29 -9.55 -16.98
CA PRO A 91 -1.06 -8.43 -16.42
C PRO A 91 -0.41 -7.85 -15.16
N ILE A 92 -0.42 -6.53 -15.03
CA ILE A 92 0.08 -5.77 -13.87
C ILE A 92 -0.49 -6.28 -12.53
N ILE A 93 -1.72 -6.78 -12.56
CA ILE A 93 -2.42 -7.30 -11.39
C ILE A 93 -1.60 -8.38 -10.64
N TRP A 94 -0.86 -9.23 -11.35
CA TRP A 94 -0.03 -10.26 -10.71
C TRP A 94 1.15 -9.66 -9.96
N SER A 95 1.78 -8.64 -10.51
CA SER A 95 2.89 -7.95 -9.81
C SER A 95 2.40 -7.24 -8.55
N LEU A 96 1.25 -6.56 -8.60
CA LEU A 96 0.61 -5.92 -7.44
C LEU A 96 0.25 -6.95 -6.35
N PHE A 97 -0.32 -8.08 -6.76
CA PHE A 97 -0.67 -9.17 -5.83
C PHE A 97 0.56 -9.77 -5.16
N LEU A 98 1.59 -10.07 -5.94
CA LEU A 98 2.84 -10.64 -5.43
C LEU A 98 3.57 -9.67 -4.49
N SER A 99 3.63 -8.39 -4.84
CA SER A 99 4.22 -7.34 -4.00
C SER A 99 3.49 -7.17 -2.67
N THR A 100 2.16 -7.29 -2.69
CA THR A 100 1.35 -7.25 -1.47
C THR A 100 1.64 -8.44 -0.57
N ILE A 101 1.75 -9.64 -1.15
CA ILE A 101 2.08 -10.87 -0.40
C ILE A 101 3.49 -10.81 0.17
N LEU A 102 4.50 -10.45 -0.64
CA LEU A 102 5.89 -10.40 -0.19
C LEU A 102 6.12 -9.26 0.82
N GLY A 103 5.46 -8.10 0.63
CA GLY A 103 5.40 -7.05 1.64
C GLY A 103 4.82 -7.55 2.96
N GLY A 104 3.68 -8.24 2.92
CA GLY A 104 3.06 -8.85 4.10
C GLY A 104 3.91 -9.96 4.73
N ALA A 105 4.54 -10.81 3.93
CA ALA A 105 5.42 -11.88 4.41
C ALA A 105 6.67 -11.33 5.11
N SER A 106 7.31 -10.31 4.53
CA SER A 106 8.42 -9.61 5.19
C SER A 106 7.99 -8.93 6.49
N GLY A 107 6.76 -8.36 6.49
CA GLY A 107 6.13 -7.85 7.69
C GLY A 107 5.90 -8.92 8.76
N LEU A 108 5.52 -10.14 8.38
CA LEU A 108 5.36 -11.26 9.30
C LEU A 108 6.69 -11.67 9.93
N VAL A 109 7.76 -11.78 9.12
CA VAL A 109 9.11 -12.09 9.61
C VAL A 109 9.56 -11.07 10.64
N LEU A 110 9.37 -9.78 10.35
CA LEU A 110 9.76 -8.71 11.25
C LEU A 110 8.83 -8.59 12.47
N ALA A 111 7.57 -8.96 12.35
CA ALA A 111 6.60 -8.92 13.44
C ALA A 111 6.95 -9.90 14.59
N LEU A 112 7.59 -11.04 14.30
CA LEU A 112 7.93 -12.02 15.31
C LEU A 112 8.81 -11.45 16.44
N PRO A 113 9.97 -10.82 16.17
CA PRO A 113 10.72 -10.11 17.19
C PRO A 113 10.06 -8.78 17.61
N ALA A 114 9.39 -8.08 16.70
CA ALA A 114 8.78 -6.77 16.95
C ALA A 114 7.70 -6.81 18.03
N THR A 115 6.90 -7.88 18.09
CA THR A 115 5.83 -8.02 19.10
C THR A 115 6.35 -8.19 20.54
N ARG A 116 7.63 -8.51 20.70
CA ARG A 116 8.30 -8.60 22.00
C ARG A 116 8.88 -7.26 22.46
N LEU A 117 9.03 -6.31 21.53
CA LEU A 117 9.57 -4.98 21.81
C LEU A 117 8.44 -3.99 22.07
N ARG A 118 8.69 -2.99 22.92
CA ARG A 118 7.71 -1.95 23.25
C ARG A 118 8.30 -0.57 23.05
N GLY A 119 7.45 0.37 22.64
CA GLY A 119 7.79 1.79 22.54
C GLY A 119 8.98 2.08 21.61
N PRO A 120 9.99 2.82 22.06
CA PRO A 120 11.11 3.28 21.23
C PRO A 120 11.96 2.16 20.62
N TYR A 121 12.06 1.01 21.30
CA TYR A 121 12.82 -0.13 20.80
C TYR A 121 12.22 -0.73 19.54
N LEU A 122 10.90 -0.75 19.43
CA LEU A 122 10.20 -1.17 18.22
C LEU A 122 10.48 -0.22 17.05
N ALA A 123 10.41 1.09 17.31
CA ALA A 123 10.71 2.10 16.32
C ALA A 123 12.17 2.00 15.82
N GLY A 124 13.13 1.82 16.74
CA GLY A 124 14.54 1.65 16.42
C GLY A 124 14.80 0.39 15.57
N MET A 125 14.21 -0.74 15.93
CA MET A 125 14.32 -1.99 15.16
C MET A 125 13.76 -1.86 13.73
N THR A 126 12.58 -1.25 13.60
CA THR A 126 11.95 -1.07 12.28
C THR A 126 12.69 -0.05 11.42
N LEU A 127 13.31 0.96 12.04
CA LEU A 127 14.19 1.90 11.36
C LEU A 127 15.46 1.20 10.84
N ALA A 128 16.12 0.40 11.69
CA ALA A 128 17.29 -0.39 11.30
C ALA A 128 16.97 -1.33 10.12
N PHE A 129 15.80 -1.97 10.13
CA PHE A 129 15.33 -2.75 9.00
C PHE A 129 15.23 -1.93 7.71
N SER A 130 14.64 -0.72 7.76
CA SER A 130 14.55 0.15 6.57
C SER A 130 15.93 0.51 6.01
N PHE A 131 16.90 0.79 6.87
CA PHE A 131 18.27 1.07 6.44
C PHE A 131 19.02 -0.17 5.93
N ALA A 132 18.67 -1.37 6.41
CA ALA A 132 19.31 -2.60 5.95
C ALA A 132 18.87 -3.03 4.54
N VAL A 133 17.67 -2.66 4.11
CA VAL A 133 17.13 -3.08 2.80
C VAL A 133 17.95 -2.53 1.64
N ALA A 134 18.40 -1.27 1.70
CA ALA A 134 19.17 -0.66 0.61
C ALA A 134 20.53 -1.32 0.37
N PRO A 135 21.39 -1.55 1.39
CA PRO A 135 22.64 -2.30 1.21
C PRO A 135 22.42 -3.73 0.73
N LEU A 136 21.40 -4.42 1.25
CA LEU A 136 21.05 -5.78 0.81
C LEU A 136 20.65 -5.81 -0.68
N ALA A 137 19.91 -4.80 -1.12
CA ALA A 137 19.56 -4.66 -2.52
C ALA A 137 20.81 -4.42 -3.41
N ILE A 138 21.76 -3.60 -2.98
CA ILE A 138 23.01 -3.34 -3.71
C ILE A 138 23.88 -4.59 -3.79
N ASP A 139 23.95 -5.38 -2.72
CA ASP A 139 24.76 -6.61 -2.67
C ASP A 139 24.15 -7.73 -3.53
N SER A 140 22.85 -7.80 -3.62
CA SER A 140 22.11 -8.82 -4.39
C SER A 140 22.07 -8.52 -5.90
N ARG A 141 23.22 -8.27 -6.53
CA ARG A 141 23.34 -7.82 -7.94
C ARG A 141 22.58 -8.67 -8.96
N SER A 142 22.51 -9.97 -8.75
CA SER A 142 21.82 -10.91 -9.65
C SER A 142 20.30 -10.73 -9.67
N LEU A 143 19.70 -10.18 -8.60
CA LEU A 143 18.26 -10.00 -8.48
C LEU A 143 17.83 -8.54 -8.69
N THR A 144 18.61 -7.60 -8.17
CA THR A 144 18.23 -6.18 -8.07
C THR A 144 19.00 -5.28 -9.04
N GLY A 145 19.94 -5.83 -9.81
CA GLY A 145 20.84 -5.04 -10.65
C GLY A 145 21.94 -4.30 -9.88
N GLY A 146 21.98 -4.44 -8.54
CA GLY A 146 22.99 -3.81 -7.67
C GLY A 146 22.91 -2.28 -7.68
N SER A 147 24.07 -1.62 -7.73
CA SER A 147 24.16 -0.14 -7.77
C SER A 147 23.59 0.51 -9.04
N GLY A 148 23.45 -0.25 -10.13
CA GLY A 148 22.85 0.23 -11.38
C GLY A 148 21.33 0.22 -11.38
N GLY A 149 20.70 -0.48 -10.42
CA GLY A 149 19.27 -0.67 -10.37
C GLY A 149 18.71 -1.57 -11.47
N LEU A 150 17.39 -1.72 -11.50
CA LEU A 150 16.69 -2.44 -12.56
C LEU A 150 16.07 -1.43 -13.53
N PHE A 151 16.43 -1.53 -14.80
CA PHE A 151 15.72 -0.83 -15.86
C PHE A 151 14.46 -1.61 -16.19
N ILE A 152 13.30 -1.02 -15.91
CA ILE A 152 12.02 -1.61 -16.26
C ILE A 152 11.68 -1.12 -17.66
N ASN A 153 11.45 -2.04 -18.60
CA ASN A 153 10.80 -1.67 -19.84
C ASN A 153 9.40 -1.16 -19.50
N PHE A 154 9.18 0.12 -19.81
CA PHE A 154 7.91 0.78 -19.48
C PHE A 154 6.74 -0.10 -19.87
N LEU A 155 5.84 -0.31 -18.92
CA LEU A 155 4.59 -1.01 -19.14
C LEU A 155 3.80 -0.22 -20.18
N THR A 156 3.84 -0.69 -21.42
CA THR A 156 3.02 -0.09 -22.49
C THR A 156 1.56 -0.26 -22.14
N SER A 157 0.81 0.82 -22.30
CA SER A 157 -0.64 0.78 -22.11
C SER A 157 -1.25 -0.31 -23.01
N PRO A 158 -2.27 -1.05 -22.54
CA PRO A 158 -2.95 -2.05 -23.35
C PRO A 158 -3.54 -1.43 -24.63
N ALA A 159 -3.56 -2.20 -25.73
CA ALA A 159 -4.05 -1.70 -27.03
C ALA A 159 -5.49 -1.14 -26.97
N TRP A 160 -6.36 -1.71 -26.14
CA TRP A 160 -7.73 -1.20 -25.95
C TRP A 160 -7.77 0.19 -25.30
N PHE A 161 -6.77 0.51 -24.44
CA PHE A 161 -6.67 1.81 -23.78
C PHE A 161 -6.06 2.86 -24.71
N THR A 162 -5.04 2.49 -25.51
CA THR A 162 -4.46 3.39 -26.51
C THR A 162 -5.46 3.82 -27.57
N ASN A 163 -6.40 2.94 -27.95
CA ASN A 163 -7.46 3.24 -28.93
C ASN A 163 -8.48 4.28 -28.44
N LEU A 164 -8.50 4.62 -27.15
CA LEU A 164 -9.33 5.71 -26.60
C LEU A 164 -8.78 7.10 -26.96
N PHE A 165 -7.51 7.18 -27.33
CA PHE A 165 -6.84 8.43 -27.66
C PHE A 165 -6.67 8.54 -29.18
N SER A 166 -6.95 9.73 -29.71
CA SER A 166 -6.78 10.05 -31.13
C SER A 166 -5.72 11.14 -31.29
N GLY A 167 -4.85 11.02 -32.29
CA GLY A 167 -3.86 12.02 -32.61
C GLY A 167 -2.41 11.52 -32.56
N PRO A 168 -1.44 12.36 -32.96
CA PRO A 168 -0.03 11.96 -33.04
C PRO A 168 0.59 11.60 -31.67
N ASP A 169 0.07 12.16 -30.57
CA ASP A 169 0.57 11.97 -29.21
C ASP A 169 -0.24 10.91 -28.41
N ALA A 170 -1.11 10.15 -29.07
CA ALA A 170 -2.01 9.20 -28.43
C ALA A 170 -1.27 8.16 -27.56
N LEU A 171 -0.16 7.61 -28.08
CA LEU A 171 0.66 6.63 -27.35
C LEU A 171 1.34 7.24 -26.11
N VAL A 172 1.85 8.46 -26.22
CA VAL A 172 2.53 9.14 -25.10
C VAL A 172 1.54 9.43 -23.99
N LYS A 173 0.36 9.95 -24.33
CA LYS A 173 -0.71 10.21 -23.37
C LYS A 173 -1.23 8.94 -22.73
N ALA A 174 -1.50 7.90 -23.50
CA ALA A 174 -1.97 6.62 -22.99
C ALA A 174 -0.97 5.97 -22.03
N ASN A 175 0.34 6.00 -22.35
CA ASN A 175 1.39 5.44 -21.50
C ASN A 175 1.61 6.23 -20.22
N ALA A 176 1.36 7.53 -20.19
CA ALA A 176 1.45 8.35 -18.99
C ALA A 176 0.21 8.20 -18.09
N GLN A 177 -0.98 8.16 -18.70
CA GLN A 177 -2.25 8.11 -17.97
C GLN A 177 -2.56 6.72 -17.41
N TRP A 178 -2.19 5.64 -18.12
CA TRP A 178 -2.47 4.27 -17.68
C TRP A 178 -1.97 3.94 -16.27
N PRO A 179 -0.71 4.21 -15.89
CA PRO A 179 -0.24 3.97 -14.52
C PRO A 179 -0.99 4.82 -13.48
N ALA A 180 -1.39 6.04 -13.83
CA ALA A 180 -2.15 6.92 -12.95
C ALA A 180 -3.54 6.36 -12.66
N ASP A 181 -4.25 5.90 -13.70
CA ASP A 181 -5.57 5.30 -13.56
C ASP A 181 -5.53 4.02 -12.73
N VAL A 182 -4.52 3.17 -12.96
CA VAL A 182 -4.29 1.97 -12.14
C VAL A 182 -4.00 2.34 -10.68
N ALA A 183 -3.16 3.34 -10.42
CA ALA A 183 -2.83 3.81 -9.07
C ALA A 183 -4.07 4.32 -8.33
N ILE A 184 -4.89 5.15 -8.98
CA ILE A 184 -6.15 5.67 -8.42
C ILE A 184 -7.12 4.55 -8.09
N LEU A 185 -7.27 3.58 -9.01
CA LEU A 185 -8.18 2.46 -8.84
C LEU A 185 -7.76 1.57 -7.66
N VAL A 186 -6.48 1.23 -7.58
CA VAL A 186 -5.91 0.45 -6.48
C VAL A 186 -6.00 1.21 -5.16
N ALA A 187 -5.77 2.53 -5.15
CA ALA A 187 -5.95 3.36 -3.97
C ALA A 187 -7.42 3.34 -3.50
N ALA A 188 -8.38 3.53 -4.39
CA ALA A 188 -9.81 3.50 -4.05
C ALA A 188 -10.22 2.14 -3.45
N VAL A 189 -9.79 1.03 -4.05
CA VAL A 189 -10.01 -0.33 -3.53
C VAL A 189 -9.37 -0.48 -2.16
N SER A 190 -8.13 -0.02 -2.00
CA SER A 190 -7.38 -0.06 -0.73
C SER A 190 -8.09 0.73 0.38
N PHE A 191 -8.59 1.91 0.08
CA PHE A 191 -9.40 2.73 0.99
C PHE A 191 -10.68 2.01 1.42
N PHE A 192 -11.39 1.40 0.48
CA PHE A 192 -12.60 0.65 0.77
C PHE A 192 -12.34 -0.54 1.70
N PHE A 193 -11.30 -1.35 1.39
CA PHE A 193 -10.90 -2.47 2.24
C PHE A 193 -10.50 -2.00 3.64
N MET A 194 -9.68 -0.96 3.74
CA MET A 194 -9.24 -0.42 5.03
C MET A 194 -10.39 0.15 5.85
N ALA A 195 -11.33 0.86 5.22
CA ALA A 195 -12.54 1.38 5.90
C ALA A 195 -13.41 0.26 6.49
N ASN A 196 -13.50 -0.89 5.81
CA ASN A 196 -14.20 -2.06 6.33
C ASN A 196 -13.39 -2.74 7.44
N LEU A 197 -12.06 -2.81 7.28
CA LEU A 197 -11.16 -3.40 8.27
C LEU A 197 -11.20 -2.65 9.60
N PHE A 198 -11.24 -1.32 9.58
CA PHE A 198 -11.40 -0.48 10.77
C PHE A 198 -12.66 -0.79 11.60
N ARG A 199 -13.71 -1.28 10.96
CA ARG A 199 -14.99 -1.65 11.62
C ARG A 199 -15.11 -3.14 11.91
N SER A 200 -14.18 -3.95 11.45
CA SER A 200 -14.14 -5.39 11.64
C SER A 200 -13.90 -5.77 13.11
N ARG A 201 -14.02 -7.06 13.41
CA ARG A 201 -13.66 -7.59 14.74
C ARG A 201 -12.19 -7.31 15.06
N THR A 202 -11.31 -7.43 14.07
CA THR A 202 -9.88 -7.14 14.20
C THR A 202 -9.62 -5.68 14.55
N GLY A 203 -10.29 -4.73 13.88
CA GLY A 203 -10.13 -3.30 14.17
C GLY A 203 -10.62 -2.93 15.58
N ARG A 204 -11.67 -3.58 16.09
CA ARG A 204 -12.11 -3.40 17.47
C ARG A 204 -11.14 -3.98 18.48
N ALA A 205 -10.61 -5.19 18.21
CA ALA A 205 -9.61 -5.83 19.05
C ALA A 205 -8.33 -4.99 19.16
N LEU A 206 -7.84 -4.43 18.04
CA LEU A 206 -6.68 -3.55 18.04
C LEU A 206 -6.85 -2.31 18.90
N ARG A 207 -8.00 -1.64 18.81
CA ARG A 207 -8.29 -0.48 19.67
C ARG A 207 -8.30 -0.86 21.14
N LEU A 208 -8.90 -2.00 21.48
CA LEU A 208 -8.93 -2.48 22.86
C LEU A 208 -7.52 -2.74 23.38
N VAL A 209 -6.67 -3.39 22.57
CA VAL A 209 -5.25 -3.65 22.90
C VAL A 209 -4.48 -2.34 23.07
N ARG A 210 -4.72 -1.35 22.21
CA ARG A 210 -4.08 -0.04 22.31
C ARG A 210 -4.48 0.72 23.56
N ASP A 211 -5.77 0.69 23.90
CA ASP A 211 -6.31 1.48 25.00
C ASP A 211 -5.99 0.82 26.37
N ASN A 212 -6.07 -0.51 26.49
CA ASN A 212 -5.70 -1.24 27.72
C ASN A 212 -5.38 -2.71 27.41
N GLU A 213 -4.10 -3.09 27.49
CA GLU A 213 -3.63 -4.45 27.21
C GLU A 213 -4.19 -5.47 28.20
N VAL A 214 -4.25 -5.13 29.51
CA VAL A 214 -4.74 -6.02 30.55
C VAL A 214 -6.23 -6.31 30.37
N ALA A 215 -7.02 -5.28 30.09
CA ALA A 215 -8.44 -5.46 29.84
C ALA A 215 -8.68 -6.30 28.56
N ALA A 216 -7.83 -6.14 27.53
CA ALA A 216 -7.94 -6.94 26.31
C ALA A 216 -7.68 -8.43 26.57
N GLU A 217 -6.68 -8.76 27.38
CA GLU A 217 -6.39 -10.14 27.79
C GLU A 217 -7.53 -10.78 28.58
N LEU A 218 -8.11 -10.03 29.52
CA LEU A 218 -9.23 -10.51 30.34
C LEU A 218 -10.48 -10.87 29.52
N VAL A 219 -10.71 -10.20 28.38
CA VAL A 219 -11.80 -10.54 27.45
C VAL A 219 -11.39 -11.53 26.37
N GLY A 220 -10.22 -12.17 26.50
CA GLY A 220 -9.75 -13.25 25.63
C GLY A 220 -9.10 -12.80 24.32
N VAL A 221 -8.68 -11.54 24.19
CA VAL A 221 -7.94 -11.06 23.00
C VAL A 221 -6.48 -11.47 23.11
N ASN A 222 -6.00 -12.22 22.13
CA ASN A 222 -4.57 -12.58 22.04
C ASN A 222 -3.75 -11.38 21.54
N LEU A 223 -3.00 -10.74 22.44
CA LEU A 223 -2.22 -9.53 22.14
C LEU A 223 -1.22 -9.75 21.02
N GLN A 224 -0.47 -10.86 21.09
CA GLN A 224 0.60 -11.15 20.14
C GLN A 224 0.03 -11.32 18.71
N ARG A 225 -1.02 -12.14 18.56
CA ARG A 225 -1.66 -12.34 17.25
C ARG A 225 -2.23 -11.06 16.69
N THR A 226 -2.86 -10.26 17.54
CA THR A 226 -3.49 -9.00 17.14
C THR A 226 -2.45 -7.98 16.67
N ARG A 227 -1.33 -7.87 17.39
CA ARG A 227 -0.21 -7.01 17.02
C ARG A 227 0.50 -7.47 15.74
N THR A 228 0.74 -8.78 15.61
CA THR A 228 1.33 -9.36 14.39
C THR A 228 0.46 -9.08 13.16
N LEU A 229 -0.86 -9.27 13.26
CA LEU A 229 -1.79 -8.97 12.17
C LEU A 229 -1.76 -7.51 11.77
N ALA A 230 -1.68 -6.59 12.75
CA ALA A 230 -1.58 -5.16 12.44
C ALA A 230 -0.32 -4.85 11.64
N PHE A 231 0.80 -5.44 12.03
CA PHE A 231 2.09 -5.26 11.39
C PHE A 231 2.12 -5.82 9.96
N VAL A 232 1.62 -7.04 9.77
CA VAL A 232 1.51 -7.71 8.46
C VAL A 232 0.64 -6.91 7.48
N ILE A 233 -0.51 -6.42 7.93
CA ILE A 233 -1.40 -5.62 7.09
C ILE A 233 -0.73 -4.31 6.70
N SER A 234 -0.08 -3.61 7.64
CA SER A 234 0.64 -2.38 7.35
C SER A 234 1.77 -2.60 6.33
N ALA A 235 2.55 -3.66 6.49
CA ALA A 235 3.63 -4.04 5.59
C ALA A 235 3.10 -4.44 4.18
N ALA A 236 1.97 -5.13 4.11
CA ALA A 236 1.32 -5.47 2.85
C ALA A 236 0.87 -4.22 2.08
N TYR A 237 0.28 -3.23 2.77
CA TYR A 237 -0.07 -1.94 2.18
C TYR A 237 1.16 -1.15 1.74
N ALA A 238 2.25 -1.19 2.51
CA ALA A 238 3.51 -0.54 2.12
C ALA A 238 4.10 -1.21 0.87
N GLY A 239 4.10 -2.54 0.78
CA GLY A 239 4.52 -3.28 -0.39
C GLY A 239 3.68 -2.97 -1.63
N LEU A 240 2.36 -2.87 -1.46
CA LEU A 240 1.44 -2.48 -2.54
C LEU A 240 1.71 -1.06 -3.04
N GLY A 241 1.91 -0.10 -2.12
CA GLY A 241 2.27 1.27 -2.49
C GLY A 241 3.61 1.36 -3.20
N GLY A 242 4.61 0.57 -2.76
CA GLY A 242 5.92 0.43 -3.42
C GLY A 242 5.80 -0.13 -4.84
N SER A 243 4.95 -1.12 -5.04
CA SER A 243 4.65 -1.67 -6.36
C SER A 243 4.14 -0.61 -7.33
N ILE A 244 3.17 0.20 -6.90
CA ILE A 244 2.62 1.28 -7.73
C ILE A 244 3.67 2.35 -8.02
N MET A 245 4.50 2.70 -7.03
CA MET A 245 5.57 3.68 -7.22
C MET A 245 6.59 3.24 -8.28
N THR A 246 6.74 1.94 -8.49
CA THR A 246 7.62 1.36 -9.51
C THR A 246 7.04 1.44 -10.92
N LEU A 247 5.71 1.58 -11.05
CA LEU A 247 5.03 1.70 -12.34
C LEU A 247 5.06 3.12 -12.92
N LEU A 248 5.55 4.10 -12.14
CA LEU A 248 5.64 5.52 -12.48
C LEU A 248 7.01 5.90 -13.04
#